data_def8c4a4e1a722ed51ab423959643c65
#
_entry.id   def8c4a4e1a722ed51ab423959643c65
#
_cell.length_a   1.000
_cell.length_b   1.000
_cell.length_c   1.000
_cell.angle_alpha   90.00
_cell.angle_beta   90.00
_cell.angle_gamma   90.00
#
_symmetry.space_group_name_H-M   'P 1'
#
loop_
_entity.id
_entity.type
_entity.pdbx_description
1 polymer ?
#
loop_
_entity_poly.entity_id
_entity_poly.type
_entity_poly.pdbx_seq_one_letter_code
_entity_poly.pdbx_strand_id
1 'polypeptide(L)'
;MTVAMAPVIPHAVSRQRTERLARSSKPFLARGGPRGERCAGCRLLPSHCLCALRPAVPTRAGVCLLMGDVEALKPSNTGWLIADVVADTFAFGWARTAVHPDLLALLADPQWQPVVVFPGDDVAPERVLTGLACNAGPAAPHSASGKRPLFVLLDGT
;
A
#
# COMPACT_ATOMS: atom_id res chain seq x y z
N MET A 1 13.11 14.47 -28.60
CA MET A 1 11.68 14.45 -28.25
C MET A 1 11.58 14.33 -26.73
N THR A 2 11.27 15.42 -26.04
CA THR A 2 11.11 15.44 -24.58
C THR A 2 9.71 14.90 -24.29
N VAL A 3 9.64 13.68 -23.78
CA VAL A 3 8.37 13.12 -23.32
C VAL A 3 7.97 13.92 -22.08
N ALA A 4 6.91 14.69 -22.18
CA ALA A 4 6.33 15.38 -21.03
C ALA A 4 5.88 14.32 -20.04
N MET A 5 6.57 14.26 -18.88
CA MET A 5 6.18 13.37 -17.78
C MET A 5 4.82 13.83 -17.26
N ALA A 6 3.84 12.94 -17.30
CA ALA A 6 2.56 13.18 -16.66
C ALA A 6 2.78 13.50 -15.16
N PRO A 7 1.99 14.42 -14.58
CA PRO A 7 2.13 14.75 -13.17
C PRO A 7 1.91 13.50 -12.32
N VAL A 8 2.89 13.17 -11.47
CA VAL A 8 2.80 12.05 -10.55
C VAL A 8 1.88 12.47 -9.41
N ILE A 9 0.68 11.90 -9.35
CA ILE A 9 -0.22 12.11 -8.21
C ILE A 9 0.35 11.35 -7.01
N PRO A 10 0.64 12.03 -5.89
CA PRO A 10 1.17 11.36 -4.70
C PRO A 10 0.16 10.34 -4.14
N HIS A 11 0.54 9.08 -4.10
CA HIS A 11 -0.23 8.01 -3.45
C HIS A 11 0.24 7.78 -2.01
N ALA A 12 -0.45 6.93 -1.24
CA ALA A 12 -0.19 6.74 0.18
C ALA A 12 1.28 6.39 0.50
N VAL A 13 1.89 5.45 -0.23
CA VAL A 13 3.28 5.04 0.00
C VAL A 13 4.28 6.14 -0.38
N SER A 14 4.00 6.94 -1.40
CA SER A 14 4.85 8.08 -1.76
C SER A 14 4.85 9.16 -0.68
N ARG A 15 3.72 9.40 -0.02
CA ARG A 15 3.62 10.30 1.13
C ARG A 15 4.45 9.77 2.31
N GLN A 16 4.29 8.49 2.68
CA GLN A 16 5.11 7.85 3.72
C GLN A 16 6.61 7.97 3.43
N ARG A 17 7.01 7.78 2.17
CA ARG A 17 8.39 7.99 1.76
C ARG A 17 8.85 9.42 1.99
N THR A 18 8.07 10.42 1.58
CA THR A 18 8.41 11.83 1.74
C THR A 18 8.57 12.20 3.21
N GLU A 19 7.63 11.79 4.04
CA GLU A 19 7.67 12.01 5.49
C GLU A 19 8.88 11.35 6.14
N ARG A 20 9.19 10.11 5.73
CA ARG A 20 10.36 9.39 6.24
C ARG A 20 11.68 10.05 5.84
N LEU A 21 11.79 10.53 4.59
CA LEU A 21 12.96 11.25 4.12
C LEU A 21 13.15 12.58 4.84
N ALA A 22 12.06 13.30 5.13
CA ALA A 22 12.12 14.57 5.87
C ALA A 22 12.68 14.40 7.29
N ARG A 23 12.54 13.20 7.89
CA ARG A 23 13.11 12.86 9.20
C ARG A 23 14.52 12.28 9.12
N SER A 24 15.05 12.06 7.93
CA SER A 24 16.37 11.45 7.73
C SER A 24 17.46 12.52 7.70
N SER A 25 18.48 12.37 8.52
CA SER A 25 19.69 13.21 8.48
C SER A 25 20.69 12.79 7.39
N LYS A 26 20.51 11.59 6.81
CA LYS A 26 21.39 11.01 5.80
C LYS A 26 20.59 10.47 4.63
N PRO A 27 21.13 10.48 3.40
CA PRO A 27 20.52 9.84 2.25
C PRO A 27 20.31 8.33 2.49
N PHE A 28 19.17 7.80 2.04
CA PHE A 28 18.96 6.36 2.02
C PHE A 28 19.74 5.73 0.86
N LEU A 29 20.65 4.83 1.18
CA LEU A 29 21.41 4.06 0.21
C LEU A 29 20.88 2.62 0.17
N ALA A 30 20.23 2.23 -0.92
CA ALA A 30 19.81 0.85 -1.14
C ALA A 30 21.02 -0.06 -1.37
N ARG A 31 21.07 -1.20 -0.67
CA ARG A 31 22.11 -2.21 -0.87
C ARG A 31 21.93 -2.91 -2.23
N GLY A 32 23.02 -3.09 -2.98
CA GLY A 32 23.06 -3.96 -4.16
C GLY A 32 22.29 -3.49 -5.40
N GLY A 33 21.72 -2.30 -5.40
CA GLY A 33 21.05 -1.75 -6.57
C GLY A 33 21.96 -0.92 -7.47
N PRO A 34 21.64 -0.78 -8.78
CA PRO A 34 22.36 0.13 -9.66
C PRO A 34 22.31 1.55 -9.09
N ARG A 35 23.47 2.19 -9.02
CA ARG A 35 23.59 3.58 -8.60
C ARG A 35 23.10 4.45 -9.76
N GLY A 36 21.98 5.11 -9.62
CA GLY A 36 21.43 6.00 -10.63
C GLY A 36 20.17 6.68 -10.15
N GLU A 37 19.85 7.78 -10.80
CA GLU A 37 18.58 8.47 -10.59
C GLU A 37 17.43 7.57 -10.99
N ARG A 38 16.40 7.50 -10.16
CA ARG A 38 15.21 6.70 -10.39
C ARG A 38 14.03 7.60 -10.69
N CYS A 39 13.14 7.13 -11.56
CA CYS A 39 11.89 7.81 -11.83
C CYS A 39 11.15 8.11 -10.51
N ALA A 40 10.79 9.37 -10.30
CA ALA A 40 10.09 9.81 -9.10
C ALA A 40 8.71 9.13 -8.98
N GLY A 41 8.09 8.77 -10.10
CA GLY A 41 6.79 8.13 -10.16
C GLY A 41 6.81 6.63 -9.87
N CYS A 42 7.49 5.84 -10.68
CA CYS A 42 7.47 4.37 -10.59
C CYS A 42 8.68 3.77 -9.87
N ARG A 43 9.67 4.57 -9.48
CA ARG A 43 10.89 4.15 -8.77
C ARG A 43 11.82 3.24 -9.58
N LEU A 44 11.52 2.96 -10.83
CA LEU A 44 12.37 2.24 -11.75
C LEU A 44 13.45 3.16 -12.34
N LEU A 45 14.46 2.58 -12.97
CA LEU A 45 15.42 3.35 -13.78
C LEU A 45 14.65 4.05 -14.92
N PRO A 46 15.10 5.24 -15.40
CA PRO A 46 14.40 5.96 -16.46
C PRO A 46 14.19 5.13 -17.73
N SER A 47 15.17 4.28 -18.09
CA SER A 47 15.09 3.35 -19.24
C SER A 47 14.00 2.27 -19.10
N HIS A 48 13.51 2.02 -17.90
CA HIS A 48 12.48 1.02 -17.58
C HIS A 48 11.25 1.68 -16.96
N CYS A 49 11.04 2.96 -17.19
CA CYS A 49 9.92 3.70 -16.63
C CYS A 49 8.58 3.16 -17.15
N LEU A 50 7.67 2.82 -16.21
CA LEU A 50 6.34 2.29 -16.49
C LEU A 50 5.21 3.29 -16.20
N CYS A 51 5.51 4.55 -15.92
CA CYS A 51 4.49 5.53 -15.54
C CYS A 51 3.38 5.68 -16.59
N ALA A 52 3.72 5.61 -17.88
CA ALA A 52 2.75 5.71 -18.96
C ALA A 52 1.87 4.48 -19.14
N LEU A 53 2.26 3.34 -18.55
CA LEU A 53 1.56 2.05 -18.65
C LEU A 53 0.79 1.71 -17.37
N ARG A 54 0.75 2.61 -16.40
CA ARG A 54 0.16 2.36 -15.08
C ARG A 54 -1.36 2.24 -15.21
N PRO A 55 -1.96 1.07 -14.91
CA PRO A 55 -3.41 0.92 -14.94
C PRO A 55 -4.03 1.56 -13.71
N ALA A 56 -5.21 2.16 -13.85
CA ALA A 56 -6.08 2.47 -12.73
C ALA A 56 -7.15 1.37 -12.66
N VAL A 57 -7.09 0.54 -11.63
CA VAL A 57 -8.03 -0.58 -11.47
C VAL A 57 -9.06 -0.23 -10.41
N PRO A 58 -10.34 -0.10 -10.77
CA PRO A 58 -11.40 0.04 -9.78
C PRO A 58 -11.52 -1.26 -8.99
N THR A 59 -11.42 -1.16 -7.66
CA THR A 59 -11.55 -2.31 -6.76
C THR A 59 -12.70 -2.10 -5.80
N ARG A 60 -13.34 -3.20 -5.39
CA ARG A 60 -14.34 -3.19 -4.31
C ARG A 60 -13.69 -3.32 -2.92
N ALA A 61 -12.41 -3.55 -2.86
CA ALA A 61 -11.63 -3.66 -1.63
C ALA A 61 -10.68 -2.47 -1.49
N GLY A 62 -10.34 -2.12 -0.27
CA GLY A 62 -9.20 -1.24 0.05
C GLY A 62 -8.00 -2.04 0.52
N VAL A 63 -6.84 -1.40 0.52
CA VAL A 63 -5.59 -1.97 1.04
C VAL A 63 -5.00 -1.02 2.08
N CYS A 64 -4.66 -1.54 3.25
CA CYS A 64 -3.95 -0.83 4.31
C CYS A 64 -2.57 -1.46 4.48
N LEU A 65 -1.51 -0.71 4.20
CA LEU A 65 -0.12 -1.14 4.33
C LEU A 65 0.43 -0.65 5.68
N LEU A 66 0.81 -1.58 6.55
CA LEU A 66 1.56 -1.28 7.77
C LEU A 66 3.04 -1.51 7.48
N MET A 67 3.78 -0.42 7.31
CA MET A 67 5.12 -0.44 6.75
C MET A 67 6.19 -0.30 7.82
N GLY A 68 7.21 -1.14 7.77
CA GLY A 68 8.42 -0.94 8.56
C GLY A 68 9.09 0.40 8.22
N ASP A 69 9.89 0.94 9.15
CA ASP A 69 10.44 2.31 9.08
C ASP A 69 11.15 2.63 7.75
N VAL A 70 11.86 1.67 7.16
CA VAL A 70 12.64 1.89 5.93
C VAL A 70 11.96 1.34 4.67
N GLU A 71 10.82 0.67 4.79
CA GLU A 71 10.19 -0.03 3.65
C GLU A 71 9.81 0.93 2.52
N ALA A 72 9.19 2.07 2.84
CA ALA A 72 8.84 3.08 1.83
C ALA A 72 10.05 3.67 1.09
N LEU A 73 11.27 3.50 1.63
CA LEU A 73 12.51 3.98 1.00
C LEU A 73 13.10 2.97 0.01
N LYS A 74 12.81 1.67 0.17
CA LYS A 74 13.37 0.61 -0.68
C LYS A 74 12.87 0.73 -2.11
N PRO A 75 13.75 0.69 -3.12
CA PRO A 75 13.33 0.70 -4.53
C PRO A 75 12.49 -0.51 -4.92
N SER A 76 12.67 -1.63 -4.22
CA SER A 76 11.97 -2.90 -4.44
C SER A 76 10.70 -3.05 -3.61
N ASN A 77 10.22 -1.98 -2.98
CA ASN A 77 9.00 -2.05 -2.17
C ASN A 77 7.78 -2.37 -3.04
N THR A 78 7.12 -3.49 -2.75
CA THR A 78 5.94 -3.94 -3.51
C THR A 78 4.67 -3.17 -3.14
N GLY A 79 4.59 -2.61 -1.95
CA GLY A 79 3.50 -1.73 -1.53
C GLY A 79 3.38 -0.49 -2.43
N TRP A 80 4.49 -0.04 -3.01
CA TRP A 80 4.47 1.02 -4.02
C TRP A 80 3.63 0.64 -5.24
N LEU A 81 3.79 -0.59 -5.74
CA LEU A 81 3.05 -1.08 -6.91
C LEU A 81 1.55 -1.23 -6.61
N ILE A 82 1.21 -1.64 -5.39
CA ILE A 82 -0.20 -1.69 -4.95
C ILE A 82 -0.79 -0.29 -4.99
N ALA A 83 -0.11 0.68 -4.39
CA ALA A 83 -0.58 2.07 -4.33
C ALA A 83 -0.64 2.76 -5.70
N ASP A 84 0.16 2.30 -6.65
CA ASP A 84 0.12 2.76 -8.05
C ASP A 84 -1.16 2.33 -8.78
N VAL A 85 -1.76 1.21 -8.38
CA VAL A 85 -2.84 0.55 -9.13
C VAL A 85 -4.18 0.61 -8.40
N VAL A 86 -4.16 0.46 -7.06
CA VAL A 86 -5.37 0.43 -6.22
C VAL A 86 -5.59 1.81 -5.60
N ALA A 87 -6.67 2.48 -6.02
CA ALA A 87 -6.98 3.85 -5.58
C ALA A 87 -7.19 3.94 -4.06
N ASP A 88 -7.94 2.99 -3.47
CA ASP A 88 -8.20 2.93 -2.02
C ASP A 88 -7.03 2.25 -1.29
N THR A 89 -5.83 2.80 -1.43
CA THR A 89 -4.64 2.35 -0.70
C THR A 89 -4.28 3.36 0.38
N PHE A 90 -4.12 2.86 1.59
CA PHE A 90 -3.67 3.57 2.79
C PHE A 90 -2.32 3.02 3.21
N ALA A 91 -1.44 3.85 3.75
CA ALA A 91 -0.13 3.41 4.22
C ALA A 91 0.23 4.14 5.52
N PHE A 92 0.70 3.39 6.50
CA PHE A 92 1.10 3.88 7.80
C PHE A 92 2.43 3.27 8.22
N GLY A 93 3.26 4.08 8.88
CA GLY A 93 4.49 3.57 9.49
C GLY A 93 4.17 2.72 10.71
N TRP A 94 4.80 1.55 10.81
CA TRP A 94 4.72 0.71 12.01
C TRP A 94 5.67 1.22 13.08
N ALA A 95 5.18 1.40 14.30
CA ALA A 95 5.97 1.70 15.48
C ALA A 95 5.53 0.82 16.66
N ARG A 96 6.49 0.35 17.47
CA ARG A 96 6.20 -0.55 18.61
C ARG A 96 5.45 0.14 19.75
N THR A 97 5.65 1.44 19.91
CA THR A 97 5.20 2.20 21.08
C THR A 97 4.10 3.19 20.80
N ALA A 98 3.74 3.39 19.53
CA ALA A 98 2.71 4.34 19.14
C ALA A 98 1.96 3.86 17.91
N VAL A 99 0.65 4.06 17.91
CA VAL A 99 -0.22 3.79 16.76
C VAL A 99 -0.64 5.12 16.15
N HIS A 100 -0.57 5.22 14.82
CA HIS A 100 -0.98 6.43 14.13
C HIS A 100 -2.49 6.66 14.33
N PRO A 101 -2.94 7.87 14.73
CA PRO A 101 -4.37 8.13 14.97
C PRO A 101 -5.26 7.83 13.76
N ASP A 102 -4.81 8.18 12.55
CA ASP A 102 -5.56 7.94 11.32
C ASP A 102 -5.66 6.45 10.98
N LEU A 103 -4.72 5.61 11.42
CA LEU A 103 -4.85 4.16 11.32
C LEU A 103 -6.01 3.67 12.19
N LEU A 104 -6.11 4.15 13.43
CA LEU A 104 -7.21 3.79 14.31
C LEU A 104 -8.55 4.25 13.74
N ALA A 105 -8.60 5.47 13.20
CA ALA A 105 -9.80 6.00 12.54
C ALA A 105 -10.21 5.16 11.33
N LEU A 106 -9.25 4.77 10.48
CA LEU A 106 -9.51 3.91 9.31
C LEU A 106 -10.04 2.53 9.71
N LEU A 107 -9.45 1.90 10.74
CA LEU A 107 -9.89 0.58 11.21
C LEU A 107 -11.26 0.61 11.91
N ALA A 108 -11.64 1.75 12.48
CA ALA A 108 -12.94 1.98 13.11
C ALA A 108 -14.03 2.45 12.14
N ASP A 109 -13.66 2.83 10.91
CA ASP A 109 -14.59 3.34 9.93
C ASP A 109 -15.61 2.26 9.51
N PRO A 110 -16.93 2.52 9.69
CA PRO A 110 -17.97 1.51 9.44
C PRO A 110 -18.10 1.07 7.99
N GLN A 111 -17.54 1.80 7.04
CA GLN A 111 -17.52 1.38 5.63
C GLN A 111 -16.59 0.19 5.37
N TRP A 112 -15.62 -0.04 6.24
CA TRP A 112 -14.60 -1.06 6.06
C TRP A 112 -14.83 -2.28 6.95
N GLN A 113 -14.44 -3.44 6.42
CA GLN A 113 -14.23 -4.68 7.16
C GLN A 113 -12.74 -5.01 7.12
N PRO A 114 -11.97 -4.66 8.16
CA PRO A 114 -10.54 -4.97 8.19
C PRO A 114 -10.29 -6.47 8.26
N VAL A 115 -9.40 -6.95 7.40
CA VAL A 115 -8.94 -8.35 7.34
C VAL A 115 -7.42 -8.35 7.24
N VAL A 116 -6.76 -8.90 8.25
CA VAL A 116 -5.29 -9.03 8.25
C VAL A 116 -4.90 -10.19 7.34
N VAL A 117 -4.03 -9.94 6.37
CA VAL A 117 -3.47 -10.98 5.51
C VAL A 117 -2.20 -11.50 6.16
N PHE A 118 -2.31 -12.65 6.83
CA PHE A 118 -1.22 -13.28 7.55
C PHE A 118 -1.47 -14.80 7.65
N PRO A 119 -0.44 -15.65 7.79
CA PRO A 119 -0.62 -17.06 8.10
C PRO A 119 -1.49 -17.27 9.34
N GLY A 120 -2.42 -18.20 9.28
CA GLY A 120 -3.39 -18.45 10.34
C GLY A 120 -2.93 -19.44 11.42
N ASP A 121 -1.69 -19.94 11.34
CA ASP A 121 -1.21 -21.05 12.15
C ASP A 121 -1.21 -20.75 13.67
N ASP A 122 -0.98 -19.48 14.03
CA ASP A 122 -0.94 -19.02 15.42
C ASP A 122 -2.24 -18.31 15.86
N VAL A 123 -3.31 -18.47 15.09
CA VAL A 123 -4.59 -17.79 15.34
C VAL A 123 -5.68 -18.82 15.62
N ALA A 124 -6.56 -18.52 16.60
CA ALA A 124 -7.72 -19.36 16.87
C ALA A 124 -8.54 -19.61 15.60
N PRO A 125 -8.88 -20.88 15.26
CA PRO A 125 -9.46 -21.24 13.96
C PRO A 125 -10.71 -20.46 13.58
N GLU A 126 -11.53 -20.07 14.55
CA GLU A 126 -12.74 -19.27 14.35
C GLU A 126 -12.47 -17.82 13.89
N ARG A 127 -11.22 -17.37 14.00
CA ARG A 127 -10.76 -16.05 13.51
C ARG A 127 -10.11 -16.11 12.12
N VAL A 128 -9.89 -17.32 11.61
CA VAL A 128 -9.25 -17.53 10.30
C VAL A 128 -10.33 -17.51 9.22
N LEU A 129 -10.20 -16.58 8.29
CA LEU A 129 -11.06 -16.50 7.11
C LEU A 129 -10.36 -17.23 5.95
N THR A 130 -10.95 -18.29 5.46
CA THR A 130 -10.47 -19.03 4.27
C THR A 130 -11.06 -18.46 2.97
N GLY A 131 -12.02 -17.57 3.06
CA GLY A 131 -12.66 -16.89 1.93
C GLY A 131 -13.48 -15.70 2.40
N LEU A 132 -13.62 -14.74 1.52
CA LEU A 132 -14.58 -13.66 1.67
C LEU A 132 -15.76 -13.97 0.78
N ALA A 133 -16.99 -13.81 1.29
CA ALA A 133 -18.19 -13.96 0.49
C ALA A 133 -18.23 -12.86 -0.58
N CYS A 134 -17.58 -13.11 -1.69
CA CYS A 134 -17.68 -12.28 -2.89
C CYS A 134 -18.95 -12.69 -3.61
N ASN A 135 -20.07 -12.02 -3.37
CA ASN A 135 -21.23 -12.16 -4.24
C ASN A 135 -20.83 -11.66 -5.63
N ALA A 136 -20.56 -12.63 -6.50
CA ALA A 136 -20.12 -12.41 -7.86
C ALA A 136 -21.31 -11.96 -8.72
N GLY A 137 -21.48 -10.65 -8.86
CA GLY A 137 -22.42 -10.07 -9.80
C GLY A 137 -22.31 -8.54 -9.78
N PRO A 138 -22.51 -7.87 -10.92
CA PRO A 138 -22.45 -6.40 -10.97
C PRO A 138 -23.54 -5.71 -10.14
N ALA A 139 -24.52 -6.45 -9.63
CA ALA A 139 -25.64 -5.97 -8.82
C ALA A 139 -25.76 -6.66 -7.44
N ALA A 140 -24.77 -7.48 -7.03
CA ALA A 140 -24.86 -8.11 -5.73
C ALA A 140 -24.54 -7.12 -4.60
N PRO A 141 -25.34 -7.04 -3.53
CA PRO A 141 -25.01 -6.21 -2.38
C PRO A 141 -23.65 -6.64 -1.80
N HIS A 142 -22.86 -5.66 -1.44
CA HIS A 142 -21.66 -5.83 -0.61
C HIS A 142 -21.92 -6.85 0.50
N SER A 143 -20.91 -7.53 1.02
CA SER A 143 -20.99 -8.53 2.10
C SER A 143 -22.27 -8.42 2.94
N ALA A 144 -22.76 -9.49 3.58
CA ALA A 144 -23.99 -9.45 4.38
C ALA A 144 -24.09 -8.24 5.36
N SER A 145 -22.95 -7.58 5.62
CA SER A 145 -22.83 -6.36 6.43
C SER A 145 -22.84 -5.06 5.62
N GLY A 146 -22.86 -5.11 4.28
CA GLY A 146 -22.71 -3.91 3.43
C GLY A 146 -21.31 -3.28 3.43
N LYS A 147 -20.36 -3.83 4.19
CA LYS A 147 -19.00 -3.30 4.32
C LYS A 147 -18.09 -3.77 3.19
N ARG A 148 -17.13 -2.92 2.84
CA ARG A 148 -16.06 -3.24 1.88
C ARG A 148 -14.91 -3.91 2.61
N PRO A 149 -14.27 -4.98 2.07
CA PRO A 149 -13.06 -5.53 2.68
C PRO A 149 -11.92 -4.49 2.65
N LEU A 150 -11.19 -4.39 3.77
CA LEU A 150 -9.94 -3.66 3.87
C LEU A 150 -8.84 -4.67 4.18
N PHE A 151 -8.03 -5.02 3.19
CA PHE A 151 -6.90 -5.93 3.38
C PHE A 151 -5.76 -5.22 4.09
N VAL A 152 -5.45 -5.64 5.31
CA VAL A 152 -4.34 -5.12 6.10
C VAL A 152 -3.11 -5.99 5.85
N LEU A 153 -2.09 -5.43 5.23
CA LEU A 153 -0.85 -6.09 4.87
C LEU A 153 0.29 -5.57 5.77
N LEU A 154 1.07 -6.50 6.32
CA LEU A 154 2.28 -6.17 7.06
C LEU A 154 3.45 -6.12 6.08
N ASP A 155 3.98 -4.93 5.82
CA ASP A 155 5.06 -4.68 4.87
C ASP A 155 6.34 -4.33 5.63
N GLY A 156 7.13 -5.35 5.89
CA GLY A 156 8.39 -5.19 6.62
C GLY A 156 9.00 -6.52 7.06
N THR A 157 10.30 -6.54 7.11
CA THR A 157 11.13 -7.63 7.65
C THR A 157 11.90 -7.17 8.87
#